data_41c6c98c41818baed79463b4ea922f4a
#
_entry.id   41c6c98c41818baed79463b4ea922f4a
#
_cell.length_a   1.000
_cell.length_b   1.000
_cell.length_c   1.000
_cell.angle_alpha   90.00
_cell.angle_beta   90.00
_cell.angle_gamma   90.00
#
_symmetry.space_group_name_H-M   'P 1'
#
loop_
_entity.id
_entity.type
_entity.pdbx_description
1 polymer ?
#
loop_
_entity_poly.entity_id
_entity_poly.type
_entity_poly.pdbx_seq_one_letter_code
_entity_poly.pdbx_strand_id
1 'polypeptide(L)'
;MVVKIVLAVVVGIILAVFSVTAIIVNLSEDIFVNTYGKSQEKVFLQIEKELNHYHENLSKIIDSVEVSWAFRIYFSDKEMNSTRTFRNFYKMDEDLKNAIPTNISDVSVMLVGLNEKTYLNREETIISSAKEILESDVSKKAMEKKGSIVYQYADSGFTSTTRNTPVVMAAKALCYPESGEMYALIYVTMKEEDMEKFYQHFTSEYANFYMTDSQGKIISTNQKGVLENKLGKDLRVAEKEEKLRCDAMENGKEVIVLQKYLPYYNYTMYGVIDSRNALGRLYNIPMLWGVCAAIAMGVIIATYFFVKQTTKPLSVLVNKMANARNEKYDGQIEVTGSYEIQELTTTYNAMLEDLNGYIEELMNVQKEKRKAEISALQMQINPHYVYNTLASIKWLIYQGEIEKSTKAIDAFISLLRSTIGNTDEYTTVEKEIENLKNYVFINNTRYGDKVQVEYFVNFGCEECQIPKMILQPFVENAFFHAFPYERKGKITILVRKLDDNLQIQ
;
A
#
# COMPACT_ATOMS: atom_id res chain seq x y z
N MET A 1 -62.27 30.84 6.59
CA MET A 1 -61.96 29.42 6.28
C MET A 1 -60.49 29.27 5.92
N VAL A 2 -59.91 30.08 5.07
CA VAL A 2 -58.51 30.06 4.63
C VAL A 2 -57.52 30.15 5.83
N VAL A 3 -57.75 31.11 6.76
CA VAL A 3 -56.90 31.28 7.95
C VAL A 3 -56.89 30.06 8.88
N LYS A 4 -58.05 29.39 9.06
CA LYS A 4 -58.12 28.16 9.87
C LYS A 4 -57.43 26.97 9.21
N ILE A 5 -57.52 26.87 7.88
CA ILE A 5 -56.86 25.84 7.11
C ILE A 5 -55.34 26.08 7.13
N VAL A 6 -54.93 27.32 6.94
CA VAL A 6 -53.52 27.72 7.01
C VAL A 6 -52.97 27.46 8.44
N LEU A 7 -53.72 27.80 9.48
CA LEU A 7 -53.32 27.54 10.85
C LEU A 7 -53.22 26.02 11.18
N ALA A 8 -54.20 25.23 10.73
CA ALA A 8 -54.16 23.79 10.87
C ALA A 8 -53.00 23.13 10.13
N VAL A 9 -52.72 23.61 8.89
CA VAL A 9 -51.57 23.18 8.11
C VAL A 9 -50.24 23.58 8.78
N VAL A 10 -50.15 24.79 9.33
CA VAL A 10 -48.99 25.30 10.04
C VAL A 10 -48.74 24.47 11.32
N VAL A 11 -49.79 24.21 12.10
CA VAL A 11 -49.68 23.35 13.31
C VAL A 11 -49.30 21.92 12.92
N GLY A 12 -49.91 21.38 11.86
CA GLY A 12 -49.57 20.05 11.34
C GLY A 12 -48.10 19.95 10.87
N ILE A 13 -47.61 20.98 10.19
CA ILE A 13 -46.21 21.05 9.75
C ILE A 13 -45.26 21.14 10.96
N ILE A 14 -45.60 21.98 11.97
CA ILE A 14 -44.77 22.10 13.17
C ILE A 14 -44.68 20.76 13.91
N LEU A 15 -45.83 20.08 14.13
CA LEU A 15 -45.84 18.78 14.75
C LEU A 15 -45.08 17.71 13.94
N ALA A 16 -45.25 17.71 12.64
CA ALA A 16 -44.52 16.82 11.74
C ALA A 16 -43.00 17.08 11.79
N VAL A 17 -42.57 18.34 11.74
CA VAL A 17 -41.16 18.72 11.82
C VAL A 17 -40.54 18.29 13.15
N PHE A 18 -41.22 18.55 14.27
CA PHE A 18 -40.76 18.13 15.58
C PHE A 18 -40.68 16.61 15.71
N SER A 19 -41.72 15.89 15.26
CA SER A 19 -41.73 14.42 15.32
C SER A 19 -40.66 13.81 14.42
N VAL A 20 -40.53 14.31 13.19
CA VAL A 20 -39.51 13.85 12.22
C VAL A 20 -38.10 14.18 12.71
N THR A 21 -37.90 15.36 13.30
CA THR A 21 -36.58 15.74 13.85
C THR A 21 -36.20 14.84 15.02
N ALA A 22 -37.14 14.55 15.94
CA ALA A 22 -36.89 13.65 17.03
C ALA A 22 -36.54 12.22 16.56
N ILE A 23 -37.26 11.72 15.53
CA ILE A 23 -36.99 10.43 14.92
C ILE A 23 -35.62 10.45 14.21
N ILE A 24 -35.32 11.50 13.45
CA ILE A 24 -34.05 11.64 12.73
C ILE A 24 -32.89 11.73 13.70
N VAL A 25 -33.02 12.49 14.81
CA VAL A 25 -31.95 12.57 15.83
C VAL A 25 -31.68 11.20 16.42
N ASN A 26 -32.70 10.48 16.88
CA ASN A 26 -32.55 9.15 17.46
C ASN A 26 -31.99 8.14 16.44
N LEU A 27 -32.52 8.17 15.18
CA LEU A 27 -32.05 7.27 14.13
C LEU A 27 -30.62 7.62 13.68
N SER A 28 -30.29 8.91 13.64
CA SER A 28 -28.93 9.37 13.28
C SER A 28 -27.91 8.99 14.36
N GLU A 29 -28.33 9.01 15.65
CA GLU A 29 -27.50 8.56 16.75
C GLU A 29 -27.16 7.07 16.59
N ASP A 30 -28.16 6.22 16.41
CA ASP A 30 -27.94 4.78 16.22
C ASP A 30 -27.13 4.47 14.96
N ILE A 31 -27.44 5.14 13.83
CA ILE A 31 -26.71 4.97 12.58
C ILE A 31 -25.27 5.44 12.73
N PHE A 32 -25.04 6.60 13.37
CA PHE A 32 -23.72 7.13 13.59
C PHE A 32 -22.87 6.19 14.44
N VAL A 33 -23.37 5.80 15.63
CA VAL A 33 -22.67 4.89 16.55
C VAL A 33 -22.33 3.57 15.84
N ASN A 34 -23.28 3.02 15.09
CA ASN A 34 -23.05 1.80 14.33
C ASN A 34 -22.08 2.00 13.17
N THR A 35 -22.23 3.07 12.40
CA THR A 35 -21.39 3.34 11.22
C THR A 35 -19.98 3.73 11.64
N TYR A 36 -19.87 4.59 12.67
CA TYR A 36 -18.57 4.98 13.24
C TYR A 36 -17.88 3.75 13.84
N GLY A 37 -18.61 2.95 14.65
CA GLY A 37 -18.07 1.71 15.20
C GLY A 37 -17.59 0.74 14.11
N LYS A 38 -18.38 0.52 13.07
CA LYS A 38 -17.98 -0.33 11.91
C LYS A 38 -16.82 0.25 11.11
N SER A 39 -16.76 1.57 10.98
CA SER A 39 -15.63 2.24 10.32
C SER A 39 -14.35 2.05 11.13
N GLN A 40 -14.43 2.28 12.44
CA GLN A 40 -13.29 2.06 13.34
C GLN A 40 -12.88 0.59 13.42
N GLU A 41 -13.83 -0.35 13.36
CA GLU A 41 -13.55 -1.77 13.26
C GLU A 41 -12.73 -2.12 12.00
N LYS A 42 -13.07 -1.52 10.85
CA LYS A 42 -12.28 -1.71 9.61
C LYS A 42 -10.87 -1.16 9.75
N VAL A 43 -10.72 0.03 10.34
CA VAL A 43 -9.40 0.62 10.59
C VAL A 43 -8.62 -0.24 11.57
N PHE A 44 -9.27 -0.75 12.61
CA PHE A 44 -8.67 -1.66 13.59
C PHE A 44 -8.19 -2.97 12.94
N LEU A 45 -9.00 -3.58 12.08
CA LEU A 45 -8.59 -4.76 11.29
C LEU A 45 -7.50 -4.44 10.25
N GLN A 46 -7.42 -3.20 9.80
CA GLN A 46 -6.32 -2.77 8.94
C GLN A 46 -4.98 -2.77 9.71
N ILE A 47 -4.99 -2.38 11.00
CA ILE A 47 -3.80 -2.47 11.87
C ILE A 47 -3.29 -3.92 11.93
N GLU A 48 -4.21 -4.89 12.13
CA GLU A 48 -3.83 -6.32 12.11
C GLU A 48 -3.12 -6.70 10.81
N LYS A 49 -3.67 -6.28 9.66
CA LYS A 49 -3.07 -6.57 8.36
C LYS A 49 -1.70 -5.94 8.19
N GLU A 50 -1.53 -4.70 8.60
CA GLU A 50 -0.26 -3.99 8.53
C GLU A 50 0.80 -4.63 9.43
N LEU A 51 0.42 -5.01 10.64
CA LEU A 51 1.30 -5.75 11.55
C LEU A 51 1.68 -7.12 10.98
N ASN A 52 0.71 -7.87 10.43
CA ASN A 52 1.00 -9.16 9.80
C ASN A 52 1.93 -8.99 8.59
N HIS A 53 1.68 -7.98 7.76
CA HIS A 53 2.56 -7.67 6.64
C HIS A 53 3.97 -7.26 7.10
N TYR A 54 4.06 -6.50 8.18
CA TYR A 54 5.34 -6.18 8.81
C TYR A 54 6.07 -7.45 9.29
N HIS A 55 5.36 -8.38 9.96
CA HIS A 55 5.91 -9.68 10.35
C HIS A 55 6.41 -10.49 9.15
N GLU A 56 5.64 -10.56 8.07
CA GLU A 56 6.04 -11.25 6.83
C GLU A 56 7.31 -10.65 6.22
N ASN A 57 7.43 -9.33 6.25
CA ASN A 57 8.62 -8.65 5.76
C ASN A 57 9.83 -8.92 6.67
N LEU A 58 9.65 -8.92 7.99
CA LEU A 58 10.70 -9.32 8.93
C LEU A 58 11.12 -10.77 8.72
N SER A 59 10.16 -11.67 8.50
CA SER A 59 10.46 -13.07 8.20
C SER A 59 11.35 -13.19 6.96
N LYS A 60 11.02 -12.49 5.88
CA LYS A 60 11.82 -12.48 4.65
C LYS A 60 13.25 -11.97 4.88
N ILE A 61 13.42 -10.92 5.69
CA ILE A 61 14.73 -10.38 6.05
C ILE A 61 15.52 -11.46 6.81
N ILE A 62 14.91 -12.06 7.82
CA ILE A 62 15.53 -13.08 8.66
C ILE A 62 15.88 -14.32 7.84
N ASP A 63 14.96 -14.78 7.00
CA ASP A 63 15.18 -15.94 6.14
C ASP A 63 16.30 -15.69 5.12
N SER A 64 16.41 -14.49 4.57
CA SER A 64 17.52 -14.10 3.70
C SER A 64 18.88 -14.16 4.43
N VAL A 65 18.91 -13.71 5.68
CA VAL A 65 20.10 -13.78 6.52
C VAL A 65 20.45 -15.26 6.84
N GLU A 66 19.46 -16.07 7.16
CA GLU A 66 19.63 -17.49 7.49
C GLU A 66 20.17 -18.31 6.31
N VAL A 67 19.75 -17.98 5.09
CA VAL A 67 20.23 -18.63 3.86
C VAL A 67 21.63 -18.14 3.46
N SER A 68 22.02 -16.92 3.80
CA SER A 68 23.30 -16.33 3.39
C SER A 68 24.49 -17.06 3.99
N TRP A 69 25.37 -17.55 3.11
CA TRP A 69 26.60 -18.20 3.50
C TRP A 69 27.57 -17.25 4.22
N ALA A 70 27.51 -15.94 3.92
CA ALA A 70 28.40 -14.95 4.48
C ALA A 70 28.18 -14.78 5.99
N PHE A 71 26.91 -14.70 6.42
CA PHE A 71 26.56 -14.66 7.83
C PHE A 71 26.97 -15.97 8.54
N ARG A 72 26.68 -17.12 7.96
CA ARG A 72 27.05 -18.42 8.53
C ARG A 72 28.56 -18.53 8.75
N ILE A 73 29.36 -18.20 7.75
CA ILE A 73 30.82 -18.26 7.87
C ILE A 73 31.32 -17.26 8.93
N TYR A 74 30.78 -16.01 8.93
CA TYR A 74 31.23 -14.99 9.88
C TYR A 74 31.01 -15.39 11.33
N PHE A 75 29.87 -15.96 11.64
CA PHE A 75 29.51 -16.37 12.99
C PHE A 75 29.98 -17.76 13.39
N SER A 76 30.53 -18.57 12.47
CA SER A 76 31.08 -19.90 12.75
C SER A 76 32.59 -19.85 12.98
N ASP A 77 33.28 -19.01 12.24
CA ASP A 77 34.73 -18.97 12.24
C ASP A 77 35.25 -18.12 13.43
N LYS A 78 36.07 -18.72 14.28
CA LYS A 78 36.68 -18.04 15.44
C LYS A 78 37.87 -17.17 15.03
N GLU A 79 38.63 -17.59 13.99
CA GLU A 79 39.91 -16.98 13.61
C GLU A 79 39.95 -16.62 12.12
N MET A 80 39.18 -15.62 11.71
CA MET A 80 39.25 -15.08 10.34
C MET A 80 40.45 -14.13 10.19
N ASN A 81 41.16 -14.25 9.06
CA ASN A 81 42.13 -13.23 8.68
C ASN A 81 41.39 -11.96 8.20
N SER A 82 42.04 -10.80 8.32
CA SER A 82 41.42 -9.47 8.05
C SER A 82 40.78 -9.33 6.66
N THR A 83 41.43 -9.89 5.62
CA THR A 83 40.91 -9.82 4.25
C THR A 83 39.61 -10.62 4.07
N ARG A 84 39.53 -11.79 4.69
CA ARG A 84 38.35 -12.66 4.61
C ARG A 84 37.20 -12.10 5.42
N THR A 85 37.48 -11.49 6.56
CA THR A 85 36.51 -10.76 7.39
C THR A 85 35.90 -9.60 6.61
N PHE A 86 36.72 -8.76 5.97
CA PHE A 86 36.27 -7.62 5.20
C PHE A 86 35.35 -8.05 4.02
N ARG A 87 35.77 -9.08 3.28
CA ARG A 87 34.99 -9.61 2.17
C ARG A 87 33.61 -10.15 2.61
N ASN A 88 33.60 -10.87 3.73
CA ASN A 88 32.35 -11.39 4.27
C ASN A 88 31.46 -10.28 4.79
N PHE A 89 32.01 -9.27 5.44
CA PHE A 89 31.26 -8.13 5.95
C PHE A 89 30.59 -7.36 4.80
N TYR A 90 31.31 -7.10 3.72
CA TYR A 90 30.76 -6.49 2.52
C TYR A 90 29.60 -7.30 1.93
N LYS A 91 29.76 -8.62 1.87
CA LYS A 91 28.71 -9.50 1.34
C LYS A 91 27.50 -9.58 2.27
N MET A 92 27.71 -9.59 3.57
CA MET A 92 26.64 -9.52 4.57
C MET A 92 25.82 -8.23 4.41
N ASP A 93 26.49 -7.09 4.23
CA ASP A 93 25.83 -5.79 4.01
C ASP A 93 25.04 -5.76 2.70
N GLU A 94 25.60 -6.29 1.62
CA GLU A 94 24.94 -6.42 0.34
C GLU A 94 23.68 -7.33 0.44
N ASP A 95 23.80 -8.50 1.04
CA ASP A 95 22.71 -9.46 1.18
C ASP A 95 21.59 -8.87 2.03
N LEU A 96 21.93 -8.21 3.12
CA LEU A 96 20.93 -7.57 3.99
C LEU A 96 20.26 -6.36 3.33
N LYS A 97 21.02 -5.51 2.64
CA LYS A 97 20.45 -4.39 1.86
C LYS A 97 19.45 -4.87 0.82
N ASN A 98 19.77 -5.97 0.15
CA ASN A 98 18.86 -6.55 -0.84
C ASN A 98 17.62 -7.20 -0.22
N ALA A 99 17.72 -7.66 1.03
CA ALA A 99 16.63 -8.29 1.75
C ALA A 99 15.65 -7.26 2.36
N ILE A 100 16.13 -6.07 2.73
CA ILE A 100 15.30 -5.03 3.37
C ILE A 100 14.43 -4.36 2.30
N PRO A 101 13.11 -4.48 2.38
CA PRO A 101 12.20 -3.77 1.48
C PRO A 101 12.28 -2.25 1.67
N THR A 102 12.10 -1.49 0.59
CA THR A 102 12.21 -0.02 0.61
C THR A 102 11.20 0.68 1.51
N ASN A 103 10.07 0.03 1.77
CA ASN A 103 9.01 0.53 2.66
C ASN A 103 9.31 0.35 4.15
N ILE A 104 10.37 -0.39 4.50
CA ILE A 104 10.85 -0.60 5.88
C ILE A 104 12.35 -0.29 6.01
N SER A 105 12.83 0.73 5.33
CA SER A 105 14.25 1.11 5.31
C SER A 105 14.83 1.46 6.69
N ASP A 106 13.97 1.75 7.67
CA ASP A 106 14.36 2.20 9.01
C ASP A 106 14.51 1.08 10.05
N VAL A 107 14.63 -0.17 9.61
CA VAL A 107 14.79 -1.32 10.50
C VAL A 107 16.25 -1.49 10.94
N SER A 108 16.48 -1.55 12.26
CA SER A 108 17.77 -1.92 12.84
C SER A 108 17.86 -3.43 13.00
N VAL A 109 18.79 -4.03 12.26
CA VAL A 109 19.04 -5.48 12.29
C VAL A 109 20.39 -5.74 12.95
N MET A 110 20.36 -6.42 14.07
CA MET A 110 21.54 -6.80 14.83
C MET A 110 21.66 -8.33 14.87
N LEU A 111 22.87 -8.84 14.74
CA LEU A 111 23.18 -10.25 14.96
C LEU A 111 24.23 -10.40 16.04
N VAL A 112 24.06 -11.43 16.83
CA VAL A 112 25.03 -11.81 17.89
C VAL A 112 25.31 -13.31 17.75
N GLY A 113 26.55 -13.64 17.50
CA GLY A 113 27.01 -15.02 17.38
C GLY A 113 27.33 -15.66 18.74
N LEU A 114 27.29 -17.00 18.80
CA LEU A 114 27.78 -17.75 19.95
C LEU A 114 29.31 -17.60 20.12
N ASN A 115 30.00 -17.12 19.11
CA ASN A 115 31.43 -16.78 19.14
C ASN A 115 31.67 -15.33 19.62
N GLU A 116 30.67 -14.68 20.20
CA GLU A 116 30.69 -13.31 20.70
C GLU A 116 30.88 -12.21 19.60
N LYS A 117 30.96 -12.59 18.34
CA LYS A 117 30.97 -11.62 17.25
C LYS A 117 29.58 -10.96 17.09
N THR A 118 29.59 -9.72 16.73
CA THR A 118 28.36 -8.95 16.49
C THR A 118 28.37 -8.33 15.10
N TYR A 119 27.18 -8.12 14.56
CA TYR A 119 26.94 -7.37 13.34
C TYR A 119 25.75 -6.44 13.52
N LEU A 120 25.82 -5.25 12.96
CA LEU A 120 24.74 -4.27 12.96
C LEU A 120 24.70 -3.59 11.59
N ASN A 121 23.51 -3.46 11.03
CA ASN A 121 23.31 -2.90 9.67
C ASN A 121 23.34 -1.38 9.59
N ARG A 122 23.43 -0.69 10.73
CA ARG A 122 23.41 0.78 10.82
C ARG A 122 24.68 1.31 11.44
N GLU A 123 24.94 2.61 11.20
CA GLU A 123 26.01 3.36 11.85
C GLU A 123 25.65 3.69 13.32
N GLU A 124 25.32 2.66 14.09
CA GLU A 124 25.03 2.73 15.51
C GLU A 124 26.05 1.88 16.27
N THR A 125 26.18 2.14 17.56
CA THR A 125 27.03 1.31 18.40
C THR A 125 26.20 0.37 19.27
N ILE A 126 26.62 -0.88 19.37
CA ILE A 126 26.07 -1.83 20.34
C ILE A 126 26.63 -1.43 21.71
N ILE A 127 25.75 -1.20 22.68
CA ILE A 127 26.10 -0.71 24.01
C ILE A 127 26.25 -1.82 25.05
N SER A 128 25.67 -2.99 24.79
CA SER A 128 25.75 -4.16 25.65
C SER A 128 26.77 -5.16 25.11
N SER A 129 27.43 -5.91 25.99
CA SER A 129 28.32 -6.97 25.55
C SER A 129 27.54 -8.11 24.89
N ALA A 130 28.19 -8.85 23.97
CA ALA A 130 27.58 -10.00 23.32
C ALA A 130 27.02 -11.01 24.34
N LYS A 131 27.73 -11.21 25.43
CA LYS A 131 27.33 -12.10 26.52
C LYS A 131 26.05 -11.63 27.21
N GLU A 132 25.95 -10.35 27.57
CA GLU A 132 24.76 -9.77 28.19
C GLU A 132 23.54 -9.87 27.25
N ILE A 133 23.74 -9.65 25.95
CA ILE A 133 22.69 -9.80 24.97
C ILE A 133 22.20 -11.24 24.88
N LEU A 134 23.13 -12.23 24.84
CA LEU A 134 22.80 -13.66 24.79
C LEU A 134 22.11 -14.15 26.06
N GLU A 135 22.42 -13.56 27.21
CA GLU A 135 21.81 -13.89 28.51
C GLU A 135 20.47 -13.18 28.74
N SER A 136 20.04 -12.26 27.87
CA SER A 136 18.78 -11.52 27.98
C SER A 136 17.56 -12.44 27.83
N ASP A 137 16.42 -12.02 28.37
CA ASP A 137 15.18 -12.79 28.33
C ASP A 137 14.68 -13.03 26.89
N VAL A 138 14.84 -12.06 25.99
CA VAL A 138 14.45 -12.21 24.59
C VAL A 138 15.31 -13.30 23.91
N SER A 139 16.59 -13.33 24.22
CA SER A 139 17.53 -14.31 23.69
C SER A 139 17.21 -15.72 24.18
N LYS A 140 16.97 -15.88 25.48
CA LYS A 140 16.57 -17.17 26.07
C LYS A 140 15.29 -17.71 25.41
N LYS A 141 14.28 -16.86 25.27
CA LYS A 141 13.03 -17.27 24.61
C LYS A 141 13.23 -17.64 23.13
N ALA A 142 14.09 -16.91 22.40
CA ALA A 142 14.41 -17.22 21.01
C ALA A 142 15.20 -18.53 20.87
N MET A 143 16.08 -18.82 21.82
CA MET A 143 16.81 -20.09 21.90
C MET A 143 15.89 -21.29 22.23
N GLU A 144 14.93 -21.10 23.11
CA GLU A 144 13.92 -22.11 23.45
C GLU A 144 12.99 -22.42 22.27
N LYS A 145 12.55 -21.38 21.56
CA LYS A 145 11.64 -21.50 20.40
C LYS A 145 12.39 -21.48 19.07
N LYS A 146 13.36 -22.39 18.92
CA LYS A 146 14.15 -22.52 17.68
C LYS A 146 13.25 -22.55 16.44
N GLY A 147 13.63 -21.78 15.42
CA GLY A 147 12.91 -21.70 14.14
C GLY A 147 11.75 -20.70 14.08
N SER A 148 11.29 -20.16 15.22
CA SER A 148 10.21 -19.16 15.26
C SER A 148 10.74 -17.79 15.67
N ILE A 149 10.12 -16.74 15.12
CA ILE A 149 10.40 -15.37 15.55
C ILE A 149 9.67 -15.14 16.87
N VAL A 150 10.37 -14.63 17.88
CA VAL A 150 9.84 -14.27 19.18
C VAL A 150 9.82 -12.76 19.31
N TYR A 151 8.69 -12.19 19.67
CA TYR A 151 8.57 -10.78 19.97
C TYR A 151 8.57 -10.53 21.48
N GLN A 152 9.32 -9.53 21.90
CA GLN A 152 9.36 -9.12 23.30
C GLN A 152 9.51 -7.61 23.42
N TYR A 153 8.70 -7.03 24.32
CA TYR A 153 8.86 -5.66 24.79
C TYR A 153 10.01 -5.56 25.79
N ALA A 154 10.79 -4.49 25.70
CA ALA A 154 11.83 -4.15 26.67
C ALA A 154 11.91 -2.62 26.83
N ASP A 155 12.26 -2.17 28.03
CA ASP A 155 12.38 -0.74 28.40
C ASP A 155 13.56 -0.07 27.74
N SER A 156 14.51 -0.86 27.25
CA SER A 156 15.73 -0.40 26.59
C SER A 156 16.19 -1.43 25.55
N GLY A 157 16.63 -0.95 24.39
CA GLY A 157 17.30 -1.77 23.40
C GLY A 157 18.80 -1.89 23.63
N PHE A 158 19.47 -2.64 22.74
CA PHE A 158 20.90 -2.96 22.84
C PHE A 158 21.80 -1.98 22.09
N THR A 159 21.26 -0.97 21.41
CA THR A 159 22.03 -0.02 20.61
C THR A 159 21.97 1.39 21.18
N SER A 160 22.91 2.24 20.78
CA SER A 160 23.01 3.64 21.24
C SER A 160 21.73 4.46 20.97
N THR A 161 21.00 4.16 19.90
CA THR A 161 19.75 4.86 19.52
C THR A 161 18.52 4.36 20.26
N THR A 162 18.60 3.18 20.86
CA THR A 162 17.52 2.54 21.60
C THR A 162 17.77 2.47 23.11
N ARG A 163 18.89 3.06 23.56
CA ARG A 163 19.22 3.17 24.99
C ARG A 163 18.18 4.00 25.72
N ASN A 164 17.66 3.46 26.81
CA ASN A 164 16.59 4.09 27.61
C ASN A 164 15.33 4.48 26.82
N THR A 165 15.10 3.78 25.72
CA THR A 165 13.90 3.94 24.89
C THR A 165 13.15 2.62 24.86
N PRO A 166 11.85 2.60 25.16
CA PRO A 166 11.03 1.38 25.04
C PRO A 166 11.07 0.84 23.61
N VAL A 167 11.24 -0.46 23.49
CA VAL A 167 11.39 -1.15 22.20
C VAL A 167 10.59 -2.45 22.17
N VAL A 168 10.17 -2.82 20.98
CA VAL A 168 9.71 -4.17 20.67
C VAL A 168 10.78 -4.85 19.82
N MET A 169 11.32 -5.93 20.33
CA MET A 169 12.35 -6.71 19.66
C MET A 169 11.78 -8.00 19.09
N ALA A 170 12.01 -8.24 17.81
CA ALA A 170 11.83 -9.52 17.16
C ALA A 170 13.16 -10.27 17.19
N ALA A 171 13.22 -11.48 17.75
CA ALA A 171 14.43 -12.28 17.81
C ALA A 171 14.17 -13.69 17.26
N LYS A 172 15.15 -14.24 16.54
CA LYS A 172 15.14 -15.64 16.06
C LYS A 172 16.52 -16.26 16.21
N ALA A 173 16.56 -17.51 16.63
CA ALA A 173 17.76 -18.31 16.63
C ALA A 173 18.06 -18.79 15.20
N LEU A 174 19.26 -18.50 14.71
CA LEU A 174 19.73 -18.95 13.41
C LEU A 174 20.47 -20.26 13.58
N CYS A 175 20.02 -21.27 12.86
CA CYS A 175 20.54 -22.62 12.95
C CYS A 175 21.13 -23.11 11.63
N TYR A 176 22.05 -24.01 11.68
CA TYR A 176 22.54 -24.72 10.49
C TYR A 176 21.44 -25.64 9.96
N PRO A 177 21.13 -25.61 8.65
CA PRO A 177 20.09 -26.45 8.07
C PRO A 177 20.38 -27.97 8.25
N GLU A 178 21.65 -28.33 8.28
CA GLU A 178 22.09 -29.73 8.30
C GLU A 178 22.13 -30.32 9.72
N SER A 179 22.61 -29.55 10.70
CA SER A 179 22.78 -30.03 12.08
C SER A 179 21.70 -29.56 13.04
N GLY A 180 20.97 -28.51 12.72
CA GLY A 180 20.07 -27.84 13.64
C GLY A 180 20.77 -27.12 14.80
N GLU A 181 22.10 -27.07 14.79
CA GLU A 181 22.86 -26.33 15.80
C GLU A 181 22.75 -24.82 15.56
N MET A 182 22.58 -24.10 16.65
CA MET A 182 22.49 -22.64 16.60
C MET A 182 23.90 -22.04 16.48
N TYR A 183 24.05 -21.05 15.58
CA TYR A 183 25.29 -20.31 15.42
C TYR A 183 25.20 -18.84 15.81
N ALA A 184 24.03 -18.24 15.73
CA ALA A 184 23.77 -16.84 16.07
C ALA A 184 22.32 -16.59 16.44
N LEU A 185 22.07 -15.41 16.98
CA LEU A 185 20.73 -14.84 17.12
C LEU A 185 20.65 -13.57 16.27
N ILE A 186 19.54 -13.40 15.58
CA ILE A 186 19.17 -12.17 14.88
C ILE A 186 18.12 -11.42 15.68
N TYR A 187 18.29 -10.11 15.77
CA TYR A 187 17.36 -9.19 16.42
C TYR A 187 16.96 -8.10 15.44
N VAL A 188 15.68 -7.85 15.37
CA VAL A 188 15.13 -6.70 14.66
C VAL A 188 14.41 -5.86 15.68
N THR A 189 14.89 -4.64 15.87
CA THR A 189 14.41 -3.75 16.92
C THR A 189 13.60 -2.62 16.32
N MET A 190 12.43 -2.39 16.88
CA MET A 190 11.56 -1.25 16.60
C MET A 190 11.33 -0.47 17.90
N LYS A 191 11.46 0.85 17.86
CA LYS A 191 11.06 1.70 18.99
C LYS A 191 9.54 1.64 19.19
N GLU A 192 9.10 1.73 20.45
CA GLU A 192 7.67 1.77 20.75
C GLU A 192 6.97 2.96 20.06
N GLU A 193 7.64 4.12 20.00
CA GLU A 193 7.16 5.30 19.27
C GLU A 193 6.87 5.02 17.78
N ASP A 194 7.65 4.14 17.14
CA ASP A 194 7.43 3.78 15.74
C ASP A 194 6.23 2.86 15.53
N MET A 195 5.78 2.16 16.57
CA MET A 195 4.55 1.37 16.53
C MET A 195 3.29 2.24 16.37
N GLU A 196 3.35 3.50 16.80
CA GLU A 196 2.25 4.44 16.63
C GLU A 196 1.87 4.60 15.14
N LYS A 197 2.82 4.44 14.22
CA LYS A 197 2.58 4.51 12.77
C LYS A 197 1.52 3.52 12.29
N PHE A 198 1.40 2.35 12.93
CA PHE A 198 0.41 1.33 12.59
C PHE A 198 -1.00 1.69 13.04
N TYR A 199 -1.13 2.41 14.16
CA TYR A 199 -2.45 2.69 14.75
C TYR A 199 -2.83 4.18 14.82
N GLN A 200 -1.97 5.10 14.34
CA GLN A 200 -2.26 6.55 14.36
C GLN A 200 -3.58 6.92 13.65
N HIS A 201 -3.97 6.18 12.61
CA HIS A 201 -5.22 6.42 11.89
C HIS A 201 -6.46 5.93 12.65
N PHE A 202 -6.27 5.06 13.63
CA PHE A 202 -7.33 4.61 14.53
C PHE A 202 -7.51 5.57 15.68
N THR A 203 -6.42 6.13 16.20
CA THR A 203 -6.42 6.94 17.41
C THR A 203 -6.99 8.33 17.17
N SER A 204 -7.75 8.81 18.14
CA SER A 204 -8.34 10.15 18.15
C SER A 204 -8.63 10.58 19.58
N GLU A 205 -9.25 11.74 19.77
CA GLU A 205 -9.75 12.18 21.10
C GLU A 205 -10.78 11.18 21.70
N TYR A 206 -11.41 10.35 20.85
CA TYR A 206 -12.48 9.40 21.22
C TYR A 206 -12.13 7.95 20.96
N ALA A 207 -10.95 7.67 20.46
CA ALA A 207 -10.50 6.33 20.17
C ALA A 207 -9.07 6.14 20.68
N ASN A 208 -8.93 5.23 21.63
CA ASN A 208 -7.66 4.86 22.25
C ASN A 208 -7.23 3.47 21.77
N PHE A 209 -5.95 3.31 21.58
CA PHE A 209 -5.34 2.04 21.23
C PHE A 209 -4.44 1.54 22.35
N TYR A 210 -4.54 0.26 22.64
CA TYR A 210 -3.66 -0.43 23.58
C TYR A 210 -3.20 -1.75 22.97
N MET A 211 -1.93 -2.04 23.07
CA MET A 211 -1.38 -3.36 22.79
C MET A 211 -0.84 -3.95 24.08
N THR A 212 -1.21 -5.18 24.37
CA THR A 212 -0.79 -5.85 25.60
C THR A 212 -0.06 -7.15 25.33
N ASP A 213 0.81 -7.51 26.24
CA ASP A 213 1.42 -8.84 26.29
C ASP A 213 0.43 -9.89 26.81
N SER A 214 0.89 -11.14 26.91
CA SER A 214 0.12 -12.28 27.44
C SER A 214 -0.28 -12.13 28.93
N GLN A 215 0.36 -11.20 29.67
CA GLN A 215 0.02 -10.91 31.07
C GLN A 215 -0.90 -9.71 31.20
N GLY A 216 -1.24 -9.06 30.07
CA GLY A 216 -2.07 -7.85 29.99
C GLY A 216 -1.31 -6.57 30.38
N LYS A 217 0.02 -6.59 30.36
CA LYS A 217 0.87 -5.41 30.48
C LYS A 217 0.80 -4.62 29.17
N ILE A 218 0.54 -3.31 29.23
CA ILE A 218 0.48 -2.43 28.08
C ILE A 218 1.90 -2.21 27.57
N ILE A 219 2.14 -2.56 26.31
CA ILE A 219 3.43 -2.47 25.64
C ILE A 219 3.49 -1.39 24.56
N SER A 220 2.33 -0.92 24.08
CA SER A 220 2.21 0.23 23.19
C SER A 220 0.82 0.85 23.30
N THR A 221 0.74 2.19 23.25
CA THR A 221 -0.51 2.94 23.39
C THR A 221 -0.32 4.39 22.97
N ASN A 222 -1.43 5.03 22.50
CA ASN A 222 -1.46 6.49 22.29
C ASN A 222 -1.65 7.28 23.60
N GLN A 223 -1.91 6.62 24.74
CA GLN A 223 -2.15 7.28 26.01
C GLN A 223 -0.85 7.46 26.79
N LYS A 224 -0.45 8.71 27.01
CA LYS A 224 0.78 9.03 27.77
C LYS A 224 0.68 8.58 29.23
N GLY A 225 1.75 7.96 29.73
CA GLY A 225 1.89 7.62 31.14
C GLY A 225 1.18 6.33 31.60
N VAL A 226 0.57 5.57 30.69
CA VAL A 226 -0.04 4.26 31.01
C VAL A 226 0.77 3.07 30.48
N LEU A 227 1.86 3.33 29.79
CA LEU A 227 2.77 2.30 29.33
C LEU A 227 3.24 1.44 30.52
N GLU A 228 3.37 0.13 30.32
CA GLU A 228 3.72 -0.87 31.35
C GLU A 228 2.66 -1.13 32.43
N ASN A 229 1.61 -0.34 32.52
CA ASN A 229 0.50 -0.64 33.41
C ASN A 229 -0.31 -1.84 32.91
N LYS A 230 -1.07 -2.47 33.79
CA LYS A 230 -2.02 -3.50 33.38
C LYS A 230 -3.30 -2.86 32.84
N LEU A 231 -3.74 -3.32 31.70
CA LEU A 231 -5.03 -2.91 31.15
C LEU A 231 -6.17 -3.28 32.10
N GLY A 232 -7.11 -2.36 32.29
CA GLY A 232 -8.24 -2.52 33.19
C GLY A 232 -9.03 -3.81 32.91
N LYS A 233 -9.50 -4.48 33.99
CA LYS A 233 -10.26 -5.74 33.86
C LYS A 233 -11.57 -5.55 33.09
N ASP A 234 -12.17 -4.37 33.19
CA ASP A 234 -13.42 -4.02 32.52
C ASP A 234 -13.26 -3.93 30.99
N LEU A 235 -12.07 -3.61 30.50
CA LEU A 235 -11.75 -3.57 29.07
C LEU A 235 -11.37 -4.94 28.49
N ARG A 236 -11.11 -5.94 29.37
CA ARG A 236 -10.79 -7.32 28.95
C ARG A 236 -12.00 -8.25 28.87
N VAL A 237 -13.20 -7.68 28.88
CA VAL A 237 -14.45 -8.48 28.81
C VAL A 237 -14.51 -9.31 27.54
N ALA A 238 -13.96 -8.79 26.44
CA ALA A 238 -13.93 -9.47 25.17
C ALA A 238 -13.08 -10.76 25.16
N GLU A 239 -12.07 -10.90 26.04
CA GLU A 239 -11.27 -12.14 26.16
C GLU A 239 -12.11 -13.36 26.48
N LYS A 240 -13.24 -13.17 27.16
CA LYS A 240 -14.15 -14.27 27.54
C LYS A 240 -15.11 -14.69 26.42
N GLU A 241 -15.34 -13.82 25.44
CA GLU A 241 -16.38 -14.02 24.43
C GLU A 241 -15.85 -14.35 23.03
N GLU A 242 -14.53 -14.28 22.79
CA GLU A 242 -13.88 -14.42 21.47
C GLU A 242 -14.46 -13.50 20.36
N LYS A 243 -15.20 -12.47 20.77
CA LYS A 243 -15.79 -11.52 19.83
C LYS A 243 -14.83 -10.38 19.52
N LEU A 244 -14.79 -9.96 18.26
CA LEU A 244 -14.00 -8.81 17.81
C LEU A 244 -14.48 -7.51 18.46
N ARG A 245 -15.79 -7.37 18.70
CA ARG A 245 -16.43 -6.18 19.25
C ARG A 245 -17.31 -6.54 20.43
N CYS A 246 -17.19 -5.80 21.50
CA CYS A 246 -18.10 -5.84 22.64
C CYS A 246 -18.30 -4.44 23.21
N ASP A 247 -19.41 -4.25 23.93
CA ASP A 247 -19.66 -3.03 24.67
C ASP A 247 -19.16 -3.25 26.10
N ALA A 248 -18.48 -2.26 26.66
CA ALA A 248 -17.89 -2.29 28.00
C ALA A 248 -18.14 -0.96 28.74
N MET A 249 -17.83 -0.95 30.02
CA MET A 249 -17.89 0.27 30.83
C MET A 249 -16.46 0.70 31.19
N GLU A 250 -16.03 1.89 30.77
CA GLU A 250 -14.79 2.50 31.20
C GLU A 250 -15.08 3.77 32.02
N ASN A 251 -14.68 3.79 33.29
CA ASN A 251 -14.90 4.93 34.18
C ASN A 251 -16.39 5.38 34.26
N GLY A 252 -17.32 4.43 34.18
CA GLY A 252 -18.76 4.72 34.22
C GLY A 252 -19.36 5.20 32.89
N LYS A 253 -18.63 5.13 31.81
CA LYS A 253 -19.09 5.45 30.44
C LYS A 253 -19.16 4.18 29.61
N GLU A 254 -20.18 4.08 28.79
CA GLU A 254 -20.26 3.02 27.77
C GLU A 254 -19.26 3.29 26.63
N VAL A 255 -18.44 2.31 26.39
CA VAL A 255 -17.44 2.33 25.32
C VAL A 255 -17.53 1.07 24.46
N ILE A 256 -17.20 1.19 23.20
CA ILE A 256 -17.03 0.03 22.31
C ILE A 256 -15.58 -0.43 22.45
N VAL A 257 -15.39 -1.69 22.79
CA VAL A 257 -14.08 -2.33 22.84
C VAL A 257 -13.94 -3.25 21.64
N LEU A 258 -12.93 -3.01 20.85
CA LEU A 258 -12.46 -3.92 19.80
C LEU A 258 -11.27 -4.68 20.34
N GLN A 259 -11.24 -5.99 20.11
CA GLN A 259 -10.13 -6.84 20.55
C GLN A 259 -9.70 -7.79 19.44
N LYS A 260 -8.39 -7.95 19.29
CA LYS A 260 -7.81 -8.94 18.38
C LYS A 260 -6.50 -9.48 18.92
N TYR A 261 -6.37 -10.78 18.97
CA TYR A 261 -5.13 -11.45 19.28
C TYR A 261 -4.27 -11.54 18.01
N LEU A 262 -2.98 -11.27 18.18
CA LEU A 262 -1.95 -11.30 17.13
C LEU A 262 -1.05 -12.53 17.36
N PRO A 263 -1.29 -13.64 16.66
CA PRO A 263 -0.62 -14.92 16.94
C PRO A 263 0.92 -14.86 16.78
N TYR A 264 1.38 -14.15 15.76
CA TYR A 264 2.82 -14.04 15.49
C TYR A 264 3.57 -13.30 16.59
N TYR A 265 2.93 -12.29 17.17
CA TYR A 265 3.51 -11.43 18.21
C TYR A 265 3.29 -11.97 19.62
N ASN A 266 2.30 -12.83 19.81
CA ASN A 266 1.77 -13.24 21.12
C ASN A 266 1.29 -12.03 21.94
N TYR A 267 0.72 -11.04 21.27
CA TYR A 267 0.17 -9.82 21.82
C TYR A 267 -1.33 -9.74 21.53
N THR A 268 -2.04 -8.96 22.32
CA THR A 268 -3.44 -8.64 22.06
C THR A 268 -3.59 -7.14 21.87
N MET A 269 -4.24 -6.72 20.81
CA MET A 269 -4.57 -5.34 20.57
C MET A 269 -6.00 -5.04 20.99
N TYR A 270 -6.18 -3.88 21.58
CA TYR A 270 -7.47 -3.35 22.03
C TYR A 270 -7.67 -1.95 21.44
N GLY A 271 -8.86 -1.71 20.87
CA GLY A 271 -9.33 -0.41 20.48
C GLY A 271 -10.49 0.00 21.36
N VAL A 272 -10.38 1.08 22.11
CA VAL A 272 -11.43 1.58 22.99
C VAL A 272 -12.01 2.84 22.39
N ILE A 273 -13.31 2.84 22.09
CA ILE A 273 -13.99 3.90 21.34
C ILE A 273 -15.11 4.48 22.21
N ASP A 274 -14.99 5.75 22.57
CA ASP A 274 -16.05 6.53 23.22
C ASP A 274 -16.97 7.14 22.15
N SER A 275 -17.88 6.31 21.64
CA SER A 275 -18.77 6.69 20.52
C SER A 275 -19.79 7.75 20.93
N ARG A 276 -20.20 7.79 22.19
CA ARG A 276 -21.18 8.78 22.68
C ARG A 276 -20.58 10.18 22.81
N ASN A 277 -19.35 10.29 23.31
CA ASN A 277 -18.67 11.58 23.38
C ASN A 277 -18.25 12.09 21.99
N ALA A 278 -17.87 11.19 21.07
CA ALA A 278 -17.64 11.53 19.67
C ALA A 278 -18.90 12.15 19.04
N LEU A 279 -20.07 11.58 19.33
CA LEU A 279 -21.36 12.12 18.89
C LEU A 279 -21.68 13.47 19.54
N GLY A 280 -21.47 13.58 20.84
CA GLY A 280 -21.84 14.78 21.63
C GLY A 280 -21.13 16.07 21.17
N ARG A 281 -19.95 15.96 20.56
CA ARG A 281 -19.25 17.11 19.97
C ARG A 281 -19.63 17.39 18.52
N LEU A 282 -20.02 16.36 17.77
CA LEU A 282 -20.51 16.54 16.40
C LEU A 282 -21.91 17.16 16.36
N TYR A 283 -22.73 16.87 17.37
CA TYR A 283 -24.10 17.38 17.46
C TYR A 283 -24.27 18.20 18.74
N ASN A 284 -24.21 19.52 18.58
CA ASN A 284 -24.72 20.42 19.63
C ASN A 284 -26.27 20.33 19.63
N ILE A 285 -26.80 19.35 20.35
CA ILE A 285 -28.25 19.05 20.43
C ILE A 285 -29.08 20.31 20.67
N PRO A 286 -28.74 21.20 21.64
CA PRO A 286 -29.46 22.48 21.81
C PRO A 286 -29.41 23.38 20.57
N MET A 287 -28.28 23.41 19.85
CA MET A 287 -28.14 24.17 18.61
C MET A 287 -28.99 23.55 17.50
N LEU A 288 -29.08 22.22 17.45
CA LEU A 288 -29.90 21.51 16.46
C LEU A 288 -31.38 21.79 16.66
N TRP A 289 -31.88 21.75 17.90
CA TRP A 289 -33.26 22.16 18.23
C TRP A 289 -33.51 23.65 17.96
N GLY A 290 -32.53 24.51 18.26
CA GLY A 290 -32.58 25.92 17.93
C GLY A 290 -32.65 26.18 16.44
N VAL A 291 -31.84 25.47 15.64
CA VAL A 291 -31.87 25.53 14.17
C VAL A 291 -33.18 24.98 13.62
N CYS A 292 -33.69 23.87 14.17
CA CYS A 292 -35.00 23.32 13.76
C CYS A 292 -36.14 24.28 14.07
N ALA A 293 -36.14 24.94 15.23
CA ALA A 293 -37.13 25.96 15.59
C ALA A 293 -37.02 27.19 14.70
N ALA A 294 -35.83 27.65 14.38
CA ALA A 294 -35.58 28.75 13.46
C ALA A 294 -36.00 28.41 12.02
N ILE A 295 -35.71 27.18 11.58
CA ILE A 295 -36.14 26.65 10.28
C ILE A 295 -37.66 26.55 10.22
N ALA A 296 -38.30 26.01 11.27
CA ALA A 296 -39.76 25.93 11.35
C ALA A 296 -40.42 27.32 11.31
N MET A 297 -39.86 28.29 12.04
CA MET A 297 -40.34 29.69 11.99
C MET A 297 -40.09 30.33 10.63
N GLY A 298 -38.91 30.08 10.04
CA GLY A 298 -38.57 30.53 8.67
C GLY A 298 -39.49 29.90 7.63
N VAL A 299 -39.81 28.59 7.75
CA VAL A 299 -40.76 27.90 6.86
C VAL A 299 -42.17 28.48 6.98
N ILE A 300 -42.63 28.81 8.20
CA ILE A 300 -43.92 29.44 8.42
C ILE A 300 -43.99 30.81 7.72
N ILE A 301 -42.96 31.64 7.93
CA ILE A 301 -42.87 32.97 7.35
C ILE A 301 -42.71 32.85 5.81
N ALA A 302 -41.85 31.96 5.36
CA ALA A 302 -41.62 31.70 3.95
C ALA A 302 -42.89 31.15 3.25
N THR A 303 -43.61 30.21 3.92
CA THR A 303 -44.86 29.67 3.36
C THR A 303 -45.92 30.77 3.20
N TYR A 304 -46.03 31.69 4.16
CA TYR A 304 -46.97 32.82 4.07
C TYR A 304 -46.62 33.76 2.91
N PHE A 305 -45.36 34.15 2.76
CA PHE A 305 -44.91 35.01 1.65
C PHE A 305 -44.83 34.26 0.33
N PHE A 306 -44.43 32.99 0.35
CA PHE A 306 -44.26 32.14 -0.83
C PHE A 306 -45.57 31.84 -1.54
N VAL A 307 -46.64 31.53 -0.80
CA VAL A 307 -48.00 31.33 -1.36
C VAL A 307 -48.56 32.62 -1.98
N LYS A 308 -48.22 33.77 -1.42
CA LYS A 308 -48.75 35.07 -1.84
C LYS A 308 -48.01 35.65 -3.07
N GLN A 309 -46.72 35.39 -3.20
CA GLN A 309 -45.89 36.13 -4.15
C GLN A 309 -45.16 35.26 -5.23
N THR A 310 -45.06 33.94 -5.01
CA THR A 310 -44.08 33.14 -5.79
C THR A 310 -44.65 32.03 -6.69
N THR A 311 -45.94 31.74 -6.64
CA THR A 311 -46.49 30.64 -7.45
C THR A 311 -46.37 30.88 -8.97
N LYS A 312 -46.52 32.10 -9.44
CA LYS A 312 -46.44 32.40 -10.87
C LYS A 312 -45.01 32.48 -11.42
N PRO A 313 -44.09 33.27 -10.82
CA PRO A 313 -42.70 33.34 -11.30
C PRO A 313 -41.94 32.04 -11.17
N LEU A 314 -42.16 31.27 -10.06
CA LEU A 314 -41.53 29.98 -9.84
C LEU A 314 -41.94 28.93 -10.89
N SER A 315 -43.26 28.93 -11.26
CA SER A 315 -43.73 28.02 -12.30
C SER A 315 -43.09 28.32 -13.67
N VAL A 316 -42.89 29.61 -13.97
CA VAL A 316 -42.22 30.05 -15.22
C VAL A 316 -40.75 29.64 -15.20
N LEU A 317 -40.04 29.83 -14.05
CA LEU A 317 -38.66 29.44 -13.86
C LEU A 317 -38.49 27.93 -14.02
N VAL A 318 -39.31 27.13 -13.32
CA VAL A 318 -39.25 25.65 -13.37
C VAL A 318 -39.51 25.14 -14.79
N ASN A 319 -40.47 25.71 -15.52
CA ASN A 319 -40.75 25.32 -16.90
C ASN A 319 -39.55 25.64 -17.82
N LYS A 320 -38.92 26.81 -17.65
CA LYS A 320 -37.74 27.18 -18.43
C LYS A 320 -36.53 26.29 -18.10
N MET A 321 -36.31 25.96 -16.80
CA MET A 321 -35.27 25.01 -16.40
C MET A 321 -35.51 23.59 -16.93
N ALA A 322 -36.75 23.11 -16.94
CA ALA A 322 -37.12 21.82 -17.50
C ALA A 322 -36.85 21.74 -19.00
N ASN A 323 -37.10 22.85 -19.72
CA ASN A 323 -36.83 22.93 -21.16
C ASN A 323 -35.33 23.06 -21.47
N ALA A 324 -34.53 23.71 -20.62
CA ALA A 324 -33.08 23.81 -20.75
C ALA A 324 -32.39 22.44 -20.67
N ARG A 325 -33.01 21.44 -20.04
CA ARG A 325 -32.52 20.04 -20.01
C ARG A 325 -32.51 19.39 -21.40
N ASN A 326 -33.36 19.80 -22.32
CA ASN A 326 -33.52 19.19 -23.64
C ASN A 326 -32.84 19.98 -24.77
N GLU A 327 -32.52 21.24 -24.55
CA GLU A 327 -31.80 22.10 -25.50
C GLU A 327 -30.39 22.34 -24.97
N LYS A 328 -29.36 22.04 -25.77
CA LYS A 328 -27.94 22.23 -25.43
C LYS A 328 -27.73 23.50 -24.62
N TYR A 329 -27.39 23.35 -23.36
CA TYR A 329 -26.91 24.28 -22.30
C TYR A 329 -26.84 25.82 -22.57
N ASP A 330 -27.54 26.34 -23.57
CA ASP A 330 -27.38 27.68 -24.14
C ASP A 330 -28.53 28.66 -23.77
N GLY A 331 -29.34 28.29 -22.81
CA GLY A 331 -30.50 29.09 -22.43
C GLY A 331 -30.33 29.87 -21.14
N GLN A 332 -29.65 31.02 -21.16
CA GLN A 332 -29.71 31.97 -20.05
C GLN A 332 -31.19 32.36 -19.78
N ILE A 333 -31.57 32.29 -18.50
CA ILE A 333 -32.91 32.62 -18.03
C ILE A 333 -32.93 34.11 -17.67
N GLU A 334 -33.94 34.84 -18.20
CA GLU A 334 -34.13 36.24 -17.88
C GLU A 334 -34.44 36.41 -16.38
N VAL A 335 -33.71 37.29 -15.70
CA VAL A 335 -33.82 37.52 -14.26
C VAL A 335 -35.06 38.32 -13.95
N THR A 336 -36.15 37.63 -13.61
CA THR A 336 -37.47 38.27 -13.28
C THR A 336 -38.07 37.60 -12.04
N GLY A 337 -38.83 38.34 -11.23
CA GLY A 337 -39.51 37.79 -10.04
C GLY A 337 -39.09 38.45 -8.74
N SER A 338 -39.37 37.77 -7.60
CA SER A 338 -38.89 38.21 -6.27
C SER A 338 -37.36 38.12 -6.18
N TYR A 339 -36.78 38.76 -5.18
CA TYR A 339 -35.32 38.80 -4.96
C TYR A 339 -34.72 37.40 -4.99
N GLU A 340 -35.36 36.44 -4.29
CA GLU A 340 -34.87 35.06 -4.17
C GLU A 340 -34.93 34.34 -5.55
N ILE A 341 -35.95 34.62 -6.36
CA ILE A 341 -36.04 34.03 -7.71
C ILE A 341 -35.01 34.63 -8.63
N GLN A 342 -34.74 35.94 -8.46
CA GLN A 342 -33.70 36.62 -9.22
C GLN A 342 -32.32 36.06 -8.86
N GLU A 343 -32.01 35.88 -7.58
CA GLU A 343 -30.76 35.31 -7.10
C GLU A 343 -30.58 33.85 -7.58
N LEU A 344 -31.65 33.04 -7.49
CA LEU A 344 -31.65 31.67 -7.98
C LEU A 344 -31.41 31.62 -9.49
N THR A 345 -32.05 32.54 -10.25
CA THR A 345 -31.87 32.62 -11.69
C THR A 345 -30.44 33.01 -12.05
N THR A 346 -29.87 33.96 -11.31
CA THR A 346 -28.49 34.41 -11.50
C THR A 346 -27.49 33.28 -11.15
N THR A 347 -27.71 32.58 -10.03
CA THR A 347 -26.89 31.45 -9.61
C THR A 347 -26.96 30.29 -10.62
N TYR A 348 -28.16 30.03 -11.16
CA TYR A 348 -28.33 29.00 -12.19
C TYR A 348 -27.58 29.38 -13.48
N ASN A 349 -27.68 30.64 -13.92
CA ASN A 349 -26.95 31.12 -15.07
C ASN A 349 -25.44 31.05 -14.88
N ALA A 350 -24.94 31.41 -13.68
CA ALA A 350 -23.51 31.27 -13.31
C ALA A 350 -23.08 29.81 -13.30
N MET A 351 -23.89 28.92 -12.72
CA MET A 351 -23.59 27.47 -12.70
C MET A 351 -23.52 26.86 -14.11
N LEU A 352 -24.39 27.35 -15.04
CA LEU A 352 -24.32 26.94 -16.45
C LEU A 352 -23.01 27.39 -17.11
N GLU A 353 -22.56 28.58 -16.78
CA GLU A 353 -21.30 29.14 -17.29
C GLU A 353 -20.09 28.34 -16.74
N ASP A 354 -20.07 28.06 -15.43
CA ASP A 354 -19.04 27.24 -14.80
C ASP A 354 -19.01 25.82 -15.38
N LEU A 355 -20.18 25.21 -15.59
CA LEU A 355 -20.26 23.84 -16.15
C LEU A 355 -19.66 23.80 -17.56
N ASN A 356 -19.92 24.80 -18.37
CA ASN A 356 -19.33 24.91 -19.70
C ASN A 356 -17.81 25.09 -19.61
N GLY A 357 -17.31 25.87 -18.65
CA GLY A 357 -15.90 26.06 -18.37
C GLY A 357 -15.23 24.76 -17.96
N TYR A 358 -15.83 24.00 -17.05
CA TYR A 358 -15.27 22.65 -16.63
C TYR A 358 -15.26 21.64 -17.76
N ILE A 359 -16.29 21.67 -18.64
CA ILE A 359 -16.29 20.77 -19.81
C ILE A 359 -15.13 21.12 -20.75
N GLU A 360 -14.85 22.39 -20.97
CA GLU A 360 -13.75 22.83 -21.81
C GLU A 360 -12.39 22.45 -21.20
N GLU A 361 -12.23 22.64 -19.88
CA GLU A 361 -11.03 22.24 -19.14
C GLU A 361 -10.78 20.71 -19.20
N LEU A 362 -11.84 19.91 -18.99
CA LEU A 362 -11.77 18.45 -19.09
C LEU A 362 -11.34 18.00 -20.50
N MET A 363 -11.88 18.64 -21.53
CA MET A 363 -11.48 18.34 -22.91
C MET A 363 -9.99 18.64 -23.16
N ASN A 364 -9.48 19.73 -22.60
CA ASN A 364 -8.08 20.11 -22.72
C ASN A 364 -7.16 19.12 -21.96
N VAL A 365 -7.50 18.76 -20.70
CA VAL A 365 -6.77 17.77 -19.92
C VAL A 365 -6.75 16.41 -20.61
N GLN A 366 -7.87 15.97 -21.17
CA GLN A 366 -7.94 14.72 -21.91
C GLN A 366 -7.06 14.74 -23.17
N LYS A 367 -7.01 15.88 -23.87
CA LYS A 367 -6.15 16.07 -25.02
C LYS A 367 -4.66 16.04 -24.66
N GLU A 368 -4.31 16.67 -23.54
CA GLU A 368 -2.95 16.64 -23.02
C GLU A 368 -2.52 15.25 -22.54
N LYS A 369 -3.42 14.53 -21.81
CA LYS A 369 -3.21 13.15 -21.40
C LYS A 369 -2.94 12.26 -22.61
N ARG A 370 -3.75 12.39 -23.67
CA ARG A 370 -3.55 11.60 -24.90
C ARG A 370 -2.22 11.91 -25.60
N LYS A 371 -1.78 13.19 -25.57
CA LYS A 371 -0.46 13.56 -26.10
C LYS A 371 0.66 12.94 -25.26
N ALA A 372 0.53 12.96 -23.91
CA ALA A 372 1.51 12.37 -23.02
C ALA A 372 1.60 10.84 -23.19
N GLU A 373 0.45 10.16 -23.36
CA GLU A 373 0.40 8.72 -23.63
C GLU A 373 1.10 8.37 -24.94
N ILE A 374 0.87 9.14 -26.00
CA ILE A 374 1.56 8.95 -27.29
C ILE A 374 3.07 9.19 -27.14
N SER A 375 3.49 10.23 -26.41
CA SER A 375 4.92 10.48 -26.14
C SER A 375 5.56 9.36 -25.33
N ALA A 376 4.87 8.83 -24.33
CA ALA A 376 5.36 7.70 -23.53
C ALA A 376 5.54 6.43 -24.38
N LEU A 377 4.60 6.16 -25.29
CA LEU A 377 4.72 5.05 -26.25
C LEU A 377 5.91 5.24 -27.21
N GLN A 378 6.17 6.47 -27.66
CA GLN A 378 7.32 6.78 -28.52
C GLN A 378 8.67 6.63 -27.79
N MET A 379 8.73 6.86 -26.47
CA MET A 379 9.95 6.68 -25.66
C MET A 379 10.29 5.21 -25.35
N GLN A 380 9.39 4.26 -25.60
CA GLN A 380 9.66 2.82 -25.40
C GLN A 380 10.69 2.26 -26.39
N ILE A 381 11.01 2.99 -27.46
CA ILE A 381 12.12 2.64 -28.33
C ILE A 381 13.40 3.18 -27.68
N ASN A 382 14.25 2.30 -27.20
CA ASN A 382 15.56 2.72 -26.69
C ASN A 382 16.41 3.31 -27.83
N PRO A 383 16.58 4.65 -27.93
CA PRO A 383 17.27 5.27 -29.04
C PRO A 383 18.74 4.80 -29.14
N HIS A 384 19.32 4.51 -27.98
CA HIS A 384 20.71 4.02 -27.91
C HIS A 384 20.87 2.63 -28.54
N TYR A 385 19.88 1.75 -28.40
CA TYR A 385 19.88 0.45 -29.08
C TYR A 385 19.80 0.61 -30.58
N VAL A 386 18.94 1.50 -31.06
CA VAL A 386 18.79 1.81 -32.49
C VAL A 386 20.12 2.33 -33.09
N TYR A 387 20.72 3.36 -32.47
CA TYR A 387 21.98 3.93 -32.91
C TYR A 387 23.12 2.89 -32.93
N ASN A 388 23.20 2.10 -31.88
CA ASN A 388 24.25 1.09 -31.75
C ASN A 388 24.11 -0.03 -32.77
N THR A 389 22.90 -0.47 -33.08
CA THR A 389 22.63 -1.49 -34.07
C THR A 389 22.99 -0.97 -35.47
N LEU A 390 22.57 0.25 -35.82
CA LEU A 390 22.92 0.89 -37.08
C LEU A 390 24.42 1.10 -37.22
N ALA A 391 25.12 1.47 -36.14
CA ALA A 391 26.58 1.60 -36.13
C ALA A 391 27.26 0.24 -36.40
N SER A 392 26.74 -0.84 -35.83
CA SER A 392 27.26 -2.20 -36.06
C SER A 392 27.04 -2.67 -37.51
N ILE A 393 25.87 -2.39 -38.07
CA ILE A 393 25.56 -2.68 -39.47
C ILE A 393 26.50 -1.89 -40.38
N LYS A 394 26.69 -0.59 -40.11
CA LYS A 394 27.63 0.26 -40.88
C LYS A 394 29.05 -0.29 -40.85
N TRP A 395 29.49 -0.81 -39.68
CA TRP A 395 30.81 -1.42 -39.54
C TRP A 395 30.97 -2.68 -40.40
N LEU A 396 29.95 -3.57 -40.46
CA LEU A 396 29.94 -4.75 -41.33
C LEU A 396 30.05 -4.37 -42.82
N ILE A 397 29.36 -3.31 -43.23
CA ILE A 397 29.45 -2.80 -44.62
C ILE A 397 30.88 -2.35 -44.92
N TYR A 398 31.53 -1.63 -43.98
CA TYR A 398 32.92 -1.23 -44.16
C TYR A 398 33.92 -2.40 -44.22
N GLN A 399 33.61 -3.51 -43.56
CA GLN A 399 34.41 -4.74 -43.61
C GLN A 399 34.17 -5.56 -44.88
N GLY A 400 33.22 -5.18 -45.72
CA GLY A 400 32.88 -5.90 -46.94
C GLY A 400 31.98 -7.14 -46.70
N GLU A 401 31.47 -7.32 -45.48
CA GLU A 401 30.61 -8.44 -45.10
C GLU A 401 29.14 -8.20 -45.52
N ILE A 402 28.93 -8.11 -46.85
CA ILE A 402 27.63 -7.68 -47.43
C ILE A 402 26.51 -8.62 -47.05
N GLU A 403 26.71 -9.93 -47.06
CA GLU A 403 25.68 -10.90 -46.73
C GLU A 403 25.26 -10.79 -45.25
N LYS A 404 26.20 -10.63 -44.34
CA LYS A 404 25.91 -10.43 -42.89
C LYS A 404 25.24 -9.09 -42.66
N SER A 405 25.62 -8.04 -43.37
CA SER A 405 25.00 -6.71 -43.30
C SER A 405 23.53 -6.77 -43.68
N THR A 406 23.21 -7.44 -44.79
CA THR A 406 21.83 -7.60 -45.27
C THR A 406 20.99 -8.36 -44.25
N LYS A 407 21.51 -9.49 -43.73
CA LYS A 407 20.83 -10.24 -42.68
C LYS A 407 20.62 -9.42 -41.40
N ALA A 408 21.58 -8.57 -41.04
CA ALA A 408 21.46 -7.71 -39.84
C ALA A 408 20.43 -6.59 -40.07
N ILE A 409 20.32 -6.04 -41.26
CA ILE A 409 19.27 -5.09 -41.64
C ILE A 409 17.88 -5.74 -41.53
N ASP A 410 17.72 -6.94 -42.12
CA ASP A 410 16.45 -7.66 -42.12
C ASP A 410 16.03 -8.02 -40.69
N ALA A 411 16.96 -8.51 -39.86
CA ALA A 411 16.72 -8.80 -38.45
C ALA A 411 16.32 -7.53 -37.67
N PHE A 412 16.98 -6.41 -37.94
CA PHE A 412 16.67 -5.13 -37.29
C PHE A 412 15.31 -4.57 -37.72
N ILE A 413 14.96 -4.64 -38.99
CA ILE A 413 13.63 -4.25 -39.51
C ILE A 413 12.55 -5.12 -38.88
N SER A 414 12.77 -6.44 -38.77
CA SER A 414 11.84 -7.36 -38.11
C SER A 414 11.61 -6.98 -36.65
N LEU A 415 12.66 -6.72 -35.90
CA LEU A 415 12.57 -6.29 -34.51
C LEU A 415 11.85 -4.93 -34.34
N LEU A 416 12.17 -3.96 -35.18
CA LEU A 416 11.48 -2.67 -35.17
C LEU A 416 9.99 -2.83 -35.47
N ARG A 417 9.67 -3.63 -36.50
CA ARG A 417 8.26 -3.91 -36.85
C ARG A 417 7.50 -4.60 -35.73
N SER A 418 8.13 -5.56 -35.03
CA SER A 418 7.52 -6.25 -33.90
C SER A 418 7.31 -5.31 -32.70
N THR A 419 8.22 -4.32 -32.51
CA THR A 419 8.13 -3.38 -31.38
C THR A 419 7.15 -2.23 -31.65
N ILE A 420 7.11 -1.69 -32.87
CA ILE A 420 6.35 -0.48 -33.22
C ILE A 420 5.00 -0.81 -33.89
N GLY A 421 4.95 -1.91 -34.66
CA GLY A 421 3.89 -2.17 -35.63
C GLY A 421 2.64 -2.85 -35.10
N ASN A 422 2.65 -3.37 -33.89
CA ASN A 422 1.52 -4.13 -33.35
C ASN A 422 1.28 -3.82 -31.87
N THR A 423 0.10 -3.32 -31.55
CA THR A 423 -0.34 -2.95 -30.18
C THR A 423 -0.86 -4.16 -29.38
N ASP A 424 -0.83 -5.37 -29.94
CA ASP A 424 -1.29 -6.57 -29.26
C ASP A 424 -0.37 -6.90 -28.07
N GLU A 425 -0.97 -7.19 -26.92
CA GLU A 425 -0.26 -7.58 -25.70
C GLU A 425 0.31 -9.00 -25.76
N TYR A 426 -0.22 -9.87 -26.63
CA TYR A 426 0.15 -11.28 -26.76
C TYR A 426 0.70 -11.58 -28.16
N THR A 427 1.57 -12.59 -28.21
CA THR A 427 2.15 -13.14 -29.45
C THR A 427 2.29 -14.64 -29.34
N THR A 428 2.54 -15.33 -30.48
CA THR A 428 2.82 -16.77 -30.45
C THR A 428 4.25 -17.06 -30.02
N VAL A 429 4.48 -18.20 -29.40
CA VAL A 429 5.82 -18.70 -29.04
C VAL A 429 6.74 -18.68 -30.27
N GLU A 430 6.26 -19.12 -31.44
CA GLU A 430 7.04 -19.12 -32.69
C GLU A 430 7.56 -17.72 -33.03
N LYS A 431 6.68 -16.72 -33.06
CA LYS A 431 7.04 -15.33 -33.34
C LYS A 431 8.00 -14.73 -32.30
N GLU A 432 7.77 -15.06 -31.02
CA GLU A 432 8.65 -14.59 -29.94
C GLU A 432 10.06 -15.19 -30.07
N ILE A 433 10.17 -16.48 -30.40
CA ILE A 433 11.44 -17.16 -30.65
C ILE A 433 12.12 -16.60 -31.92
N GLU A 434 11.38 -16.29 -32.99
CA GLU A 434 11.92 -15.65 -34.19
C GLU A 434 12.47 -14.26 -33.87
N ASN A 435 11.74 -13.45 -33.15
CA ASN A 435 12.23 -12.14 -32.68
C ASN A 435 13.49 -12.29 -31.83
N LEU A 436 13.52 -13.27 -30.96
CA LEU A 436 14.66 -13.54 -30.11
C LEU A 436 15.90 -14.00 -30.91
N LYS A 437 15.73 -14.81 -31.96
CA LYS A 437 16.80 -15.18 -32.86
C LYS A 437 17.38 -13.94 -33.56
N ASN A 438 16.52 -13.02 -34.00
CA ASN A 438 16.94 -11.76 -34.63
C ASN A 438 17.69 -10.89 -33.62
N TYR A 439 17.22 -10.80 -32.36
CA TYR A 439 17.89 -10.07 -31.29
C TYR A 439 19.29 -10.64 -30.99
N VAL A 440 19.39 -11.95 -30.85
CA VAL A 440 20.67 -12.67 -30.59
C VAL A 440 21.62 -12.49 -31.75
N PHE A 441 21.15 -12.59 -32.99
CA PHE A 441 21.95 -12.40 -34.17
C PHE A 441 22.58 -10.99 -34.26
N ILE A 442 21.77 -9.96 -33.95
CA ILE A 442 22.28 -8.57 -33.92
C ILE A 442 23.35 -8.41 -32.82
N ASN A 443 23.11 -8.98 -31.63
CA ASN A 443 24.08 -8.87 -30.53
C ASN A 443 25.35 -9.68 -30.78
N ASN A 444 25.25 -10.88 -31.37
CA ASN A 444 26.43 -11.66 -31.77
C ASN A 444 27.25 -10.94 -32.88
N THR A 445 26.57 -10.28 -33.79
CA THR A 445 27.22 -9.45 -34.79
C THR A 445 28.01 -8.30 -34.17
N ARG A 446 27.53 -7.73 -33.07
CA ARG A 446 28.16 -6.60 -32.36
C ARG A 446 29.29 -7.03 -31.44
N TYR A 447 29.09 -8.10 -30.68
CA TYR A 447 29.98 -8.50 -29.58
C TYR A 447 30.81 -9.76 -29.90
N GLY A 448 30.67 -10.28 -31.14
CA GLY A 448 31.30 -11.52 -31.59
C GLY A 448 30.51 -12.76 -31.14
N ASP A 449 30.74 -13.89 -31.82
CA ASP A 449 30.03 -15.17 -31.56
C ASP A 449 30.46 -15.80 -30.21
N LYS A 450 30.25 -15.05 -29.12
CA LYS A 450 30.64 -15.46 -27.78
C LYS A 450 29.55 -16.26 -27.08
N VAL A 451 28.27 -16.01 -27.43
CA VAL A 451 27.12 -16.65 -26.79
C VAL A 451 26.34 -17.43 -27.85
N GLN A 452 26.31 -18.73 -27.68
CA GLN A 452 25.45 -19.62 -28.46
C GLN A 452 24.08 -19.76 -27.79
N VAL A 453 23.02 -19.55 -28.54
CA VAL A 453 21.65 -19.74 -28.01
C VAL A 453 20.99 -20.91 -28.74
N GLU A 454 20.56 -21.90 -28.02
CA GLU A 454 19.81 -23.05 -28.54
C GLU A 454 18.36 -22.96 -28.13
N TYR A 455 17.49 -23.29 -29.04
CA TYR A 455 16.06 -23.20 -28.88
C TYR A 455 15.44 -24.59 -29.06
N PHE A 456 14.79 -25.08 -28.05
CA PHE A 456 14.06 -26.34 -28.05
C PHE A 456 12.59 -26.07 -27.78
N VAL A 457 11.79 -26.07 -28.81
CA VAL A 457 10.33 -25.88 -28.71
C VAL A 457 9.67 -27.23 -28.99
N ASN A 458 8.94 -27.76 -28.03
CA ASN A 458 8.24 -29.00 -28.19
C ASN A 458 7.08 -28.83 -29.20
N PHE A 459 6.84 -29.87 -29.97
CA PHE A 459 5.76 -29.90 -30.95
C PHE A 459 4.42 -29.50 -30.36
N GLY A 460 3.72 -28.56 -31.00
CA GLY A 460 2.43 -28.01 -30.56
C GLY A 460 2.51 -26.84 -29.57
N CYS A 461 3.72 -26.38 -29.19
CA CYS A 461 3.88 -25.18 -28.39
C CYS A 461 4.04 -23.89 -29.22
N GLU A 462 4.28 -24.01 -30.51
CA GLU A 462 4.61 -22.90 -31.42
C GLU A 462 3.48 -21.87 -31.50
N GLU A 463 2.22 -22.30 -31.53
CA GLU A 463 1.04 -21.45 -31.64
C GLU A 463 0.52 -20.94 -30.29
N CYS A 464 1.10 -21.39 -29.16
CA CYS A 464 0.68 -20.94 -27.84
C CYS A 464 0.90 -19.44 -27.70
N GLN A 465 -0.09 -18.77 -27.09
CA GLN A 465 -0.04 -17.32 -26.84
C GLN A 465 0.74 -17.02 -25.57
N ILE A 466 1.70 -16.13 -25.65
CA ILE A 466 2.49 -15.62 -24.52
C ILE A 466 2.51 -14.09 -24.55
N PRO A 467 2.74 -13.43 -23.42
CA PRO A 467 2.95 -11.98 -23.41
C PRO A 467 4.13 -11.61 -24.30
N LYS A 468 3.95 -10.56 -25.09
CA LYS A 468 4.97 -10.07 -26.01
C LYS A 468 6.22 -9.61 -25.27
N MET A 469 7.39 -9.91 -25.82
CA MET A 469 8.72 -9.54 -25.28
C MET A 469 9.01 -10.12 -23.88
N ILE A 470 8.35 -11.23 -23.49
CA ILE A 470 8.58 -11.83 -22.17
C ILE A 470 9.93 -12.54 -22.09
N LEU A 471 10.42 -13.15 -23.20
CA LEU A 471 11.67 -13.91 -23.21
C LEU A 471 12.90 -13.01 -23.38
N GLN A 472 12.75 -11.92 -24.09
CA GLN A 472 13.86 -11.04 -24.44
C GLN A 472 14.64 -10.51 -23.24
N PRO A 473 14.02 -10.02 -22.13
CA PRO A 473 14.76 -9.53 -20.96
C PRO A 473 15.60 -10.61 -20.27
N PHE A 474 15.13 -11.86 -20.26
CA PHE A 474 15.88 -12.97 -19.64
C PHE A 474 17.11 -13.31 -20.46
N VAL A 475 16.96 -13.36 -21.80
CA VAL A 475 18.10 -13.62 -22.70
C VAL A 475 19.05 -12.45 -22.71
N GLU A 476 18.56 -11.23 -22.67
CA GLU A 476 19.38 -10.02 -22.56
C GLU A 476 20.24 -10.04 -21.28
N ASN A 477 19.62 -10.31 -20.13
CA ASN A 477 20.32 -10.43 -18.86
C ASN A 477 21.35 -11.57 -18.88
N ALA A 478 20.98 -12.73 -19.42
CA ALA A 478 21.90 -13.84 -19.55
C ALA A 478 23.07 -13.52 -20.51
N PHE A 479 22.77 -12.88 -21.63
CA PHE A 479 23.75 -12.51 -22.65
C PHE A 479 24.82 -11.56 -22.12
N PHE A 480 24.42 -10.54 -21.33
CA PHE A 480 25.34 -9.53 -20.84
C PHE A 480 25.95 -9.83 -19.46
N HIS A 481 25.29 -10.64 -18.63
CA HIS A 481 25.69 -10.77 -17.22
C HIS A 481 26.06 -12.20 -16.79
N ALA A 482 25.63 -13.24 -17.53
CA ALA A 482 25.88 -14.61 -17.10
C ALA A 482 27.28 -15.14 -17.43
N PHE A 483 27.99 -14.51 -18.36
CA PHE A 483 29.28 -15.04 -18.85
C PHE A 483 30.41 -14.04 -18.58
N PRO A 484 31.53 -14.49 -17.94
CA PRO A 484 32.74 -13.68 -17.79
C PRO A 484 33.35 -13.29 -19.15
N TYR A 485 34.01 -12.16 -19.20
CA TYR A 485 34.47 -11.47 -20.44
C TYR A 485 35.31 -12.33 -21.42
N GLU A 486 35.84 -13.48 -20.99
CA GLU A 486 36.75 -14.32 -21.82
C GLU A 486 36.23 -15.73 -22.13
N ARG A 487 35.04 -16.13 -21.70
CA ARG A 487 34.51 -17.49 -21.94
C ARG A 487 33.32 -17.47 -22.89
N LYS A 488 33.32 -18.43 -23.85
CA LYS A 488 32.17 -18.72 -24.68
C LYS A 488 31.07 -19.32 -23.78
N GLY A 489 29.85 -18.81 -23.90
CA GLY A 489 28.71 -19.25 -23.15
C GLY A 489 27.62 -19.87 -24.01
N LYS A 490 26.77 -20.69 -23.41
CA LYS A 490 25.63 -21.31 -24.06
C LYS A 490 24.39 -21.03 -23.26
N ILE A 491 23.37 -20.48 -23.93
CA ILE A 491 22.03 -20.29 -23.38
C ILE A 491 21.11 -21.32 -24.05
N THR A 492 20.34 -22.04 -23.28
CA THR A 492 19.37 -23.00 -23.80
C THR A 492 17.97 -22.55 -23.38
N ILE A 493 17.10 -22.38 -24.35
CA ILE A 493 15.69 -22.06 -24.13
C ILE A 493 14.87 -23.31 -24.46
N LEU A 494 14.17 -23.80 -23.45
CA LEU A 494 13.31 -24.95 -23.55
C LEU A 494 11.85 -24.53 -23.36
N VAL A 495 11.02 -24.79 -24.36
CA VAL A 495 9.57 -24.55 -24.29
C VAL A 495 8.85 -25.90 -24.37
N ARG A 496 8.06 -26.19 -23.35
CA ARG A 496 7.29 -27.43 -23.28
C ARG A 496 5.91 -27.20 -22.64
N LYS A 497 4.96 -28.02 -23.00
CA LYS A 497 3.65 -28.06 -22.38
C LYS A 497 3.67 -29.10 -21.24
N LEU A 498 3.27 -28.67 -20.05
CA LEU A 498 3.08 -29.52 -18.88
C LEU A 498 1.62 -29.38 -18.46
N ASP A 499 0.85 -30.42 -18.67
CA ASP A 499 -0.60 -30.40 -18.49
C ASP A 499 -1.25 -29.25 -19.29
N ASP A 500 -1.95 -28.33 -18.64
CA ASP A 500 -2.56 -27.15 -19.25
C ASP A 500 -1.67 -25.90 -19.24
N ASN A 501 -0.45 -26.00 -18.72
CA ASN A 501 0.46 -24.86 -18.60
C ASN A 501 1.61 -24.95 -19.61
N LEU A 502 2.02 -23.80 -20.16
CA LEU A 502 3.22 -23.65 -20.94
C LEU A 502 4.39 -23.37 -19.98
N GLN A 503 5.37 -24.25 -19.95
CA GLN A 503 6.60 -24.03 -19.21
C GLN A 503 7.70 -23.60 -20.17
N ILE A 504 8.36 -22.47 -19.83
CA ILE A 504 9.53 -21.97 -20.52
C ILE A 504 10.67 -21.92 -19.51
N GLN A 505 11.77 -22.52 -19.85
CA GLN A 505 12.94 -22.64 -19.00
C GLN A 505 14.20 -22.16 -19.76
#